data_0f4bea4945b130d60de969e5d665a8c5
#
_entry.id   0f4bea4945b130d60de969e5d665a8c5
#
_cell.length_a   1.000
_cell.length_b   1.000
_cell.length_c   1.000
_cell.angle_alpha   90.00
_cell.angle_beta   90.00
_cell.angle_gamma   90.00
#
_symmetry.space_group_name_H-M   'P 1'
#
loop_
_entity.id
_entity.type
_entity.pdbx_description
1 polymer ?
#
loop_
_entity_poly.entity_id
_entity_poly.type
_entity_poly.pdbx_seq_one_letter_code
_entity_poly.pdbx_strand_id
1 'polypeptide(L)'
;MMAAFRLAHLSDPHLPPLPAARLRDLAGKRAFGYLNWTRNRHKYHRRDVLDALVSDMQAQQPDHVAVTGDLVNLALDAEFNPARQWLEGVGGAADVTVVPGNHDAYVRATRHRFVSMFGDYLRGDTDRAATHFPFVRRRGPVALIGVSSAVPTPPLMATGWLGHAQLGALDTILARMSREDAFRVLLVHHPLHSDGHAKRLTDSHQLLALLKRHGVELVLHGHDHIHSTMWFDGPERKIPAIGVPSASALARKHYPAAAYNLFSIERDGNGWRCEQTVRGLGDRDGIRELKQVRLS
;
A
#
# COMPACT_ATOMS: atom_id res chain seq x y z
N MET A 1 6.68 30.13 6.46
CA MET A 1 6.75 28.64 6.58
C MET A 1 5.90 28.09 5.46
N MET A 2 6.40 27.11 4.71
CA MET A 2 5.56 26.39 3.77
C MET A 2 4.54 25.55 4.56
N ALA A 3 3.32 25.41 4.04
CA ALA A 3 2.32 24.54 4.67
C ALA A 3 2.84 23.09 4.71
N ALA A 4 2.51 22.34 5.76
CA ALA A 4 2.86 20.94 5.87
C ALA A 4 2.20 20.13 4.73
N PHE A 5 2.95 19.24 4.10
CA PHE A 5 2.40 18.32 3.10
C PHE A 5 1.67 17.18 3.80
N ARG A 6 0.45 16.91 3.38
CA ARG A 6 -0.42 15.90 3.97
C ARG A 6 -0.50 14.66 3.08
N LEU A 7 0.09 13.55 3.52
CA LEU A 7 0.05 12.26 2.83
C LEU A 7 -0.91 11.32 3.55
N ALA A 8 -1.98 10.89 2.88
CA ALA A 8 -2.83 9.82 3.38
C ALA A 8 -2.31 8.45 2.90
N HIS A 9 -2.44 7.42 3.73
CA HIS A 9 -2.06 6.06 3.40
C HIS A 9 -3.13 5.09 3.85
N LEU A 10 -3.65 4.31 2.89
CA LEU A 10 -4.56 3.20 3.12
C LEU A 10 -4.10 1.96 2.34
N SER A 11 -4.59 0.79 2.73
CA SER A 11 -4.23 -0.48 2.10
C SER A 11 -5.35 -1.52 2.18
N ASP A 12 -5.24 -2.55 1.37
CA ASP A 12 -6.06 -3.76 1.47
C ASP A 12 -7.58 -3.47 1.49
N PRO A 13 -8.13 -2.66 0.55
CA PRO A 13 -9.56 -2.42 0.49
C PRO A 13 -10.34 -3.70 0.18
N HIS A 14 -9.71 -4.69 -0.47
CA HIS A 14 -10.34 -5.96 -0.82
C HIS A 14 -11.78 -5.76 -1.25
N LEU A 15 -11.97 -4.94 -2.26
CA LEU A 15 -13.23 -4.27 -2.60
C LEU A 15 -14.44 -5.20 -2.55
N PRO A 16 -15.36 -5.00 -1.59
CA PRO A 16 -16.61 -5.76 -1.51
C PRO A 16 -17.72 -5.07 -2.31
N PRO A 17 -18.77 -5.83 -2.74
CA PRO A 17 -18.87 -7.29 -2.67
C PRO A 17 -18.02 -7.98 -3.75
N LEU A 18 -17.59 -9.22 -3.50
CA LEU A 18 -16.98 -10.05 -4.55
C LEU A 18 -18.04 -10.32 -5.63
N PRO A 19 -17.76 -10.02 -6.91
CA PRO A 19 -18.68 -10.34 -7.99
C PRO A 19 -18.93 -11.85 -8.12
N ALA A 20 -20.08 -12.22 -8.68
CA ALA A 20 -20.40 -13.62 -8.94
C ALA A 20 -19.31 -14.26 -9.84
N ALA A 21 -18.68 -15.31 -9.34
CA ALA A 21 -17.65 -16.04 -10.06
C ALA A 21 -18.26 -17.19 -10.86
N ARG A 22 -17.81 -17.38 -12.11
CA ARG A 22 -18.16 -18.56 -12.89
C ARG A 22 -17.28 -19.73 -12.46
N LEU A 23 -17.78 -20.97 -12.49
CA LEU A 23 -17.01 -22.16 -12.09
C LEU A 23 -15.64 -22.26 -12.81
N ARG A 24 -15.60 -21.88 -14.10
CA ARG A 24 -14.36 -21.88 -14.88
C ARG A 24 -13.32 -20.87 -14.38
N ASP A 25 -13.75 -19.81 -13.70
CA ASP A 25 -12.88 -18.75 -13.20
C ASP A 25 -12.26 -19.13 -11.84
N LEU A 26 -12.78 -20.19 -11.20
CA LEU A 26 -12.40 -20.66 -9.87
C LEU A 26 -11.34 -21.79 -9.90
N ALA A 27 -10.69 -22.02 -11.04
CA ALA A 27 -9.64 -23.05 -11.12
C ALA A 27 -8.44 -22.72 -10.20
N GLY A 28 -7.86 -23.75 -9.59
CA GLY A 28 -6.63 -23.67 -8.81
C GLY A 28 -6.77 -22.82 -7.53
N LYS A 29 -5.87 -21.88 -7.32
CA LYS A 29 -5.80 -21.03 -6.13
C LYS A 29 -7.11 -20.26 -5.87
N ARG A 30 -7.81 -19.86 -6.93
CA ARG A 30 -9.07 -19.10 -6.81
C ARG A 30 -10.18 -19.86 -6.11
N ALA A 31 -10.25 -21.19 -6.25
CA ALA A 31 -11.25 -22.00 -5.54
C ALA A 31 -11.10 -21.88 -4.02
N PHE A 32 -9.88 -21.96 -3.52
CA PHE A 32 -9.59 -21.79 -2.08
C PHE A 32 -9.91 -20.38 -1.62
N GLY A 33 -9.53 -19.37 -2.39
CA GLY A 33 -9.84 -17.98 -2.08
C GLY A 33 -11.34 -17.70 -2.07
N TYR A 34 -12.09 -18.23 -3.04
CA TYR A 34 -13.55 -18.09 -3.12
C TYR A 34 -14.24 -18.76 -1.93
N LEU A 35 -13.82 -19.98 -1.57
CA LEU A 35 -14.34 -20.68 -0.40
C LEU A 35 -14.08 -19.90 0.89
N ASN A 36 -12.88 -19.32 1.04
CA ASN A 36 -12.57 -18.48 2.20
C ASN A 36 -13.39 -17.18 2.20
N TRP A 37 -13.60 -16.57 1.03
CA TRP A 37 -14.46 -15.39 0.91
C TRP A 37 -15.89 -15.71 1.35
N THR A 38 -16.52 -16.72 0.78
CA THR A 38 -17.92 -17.08 1.05
C THR A 38 -18.17 -17.54 2.47
N ARG A 39 -17.18 -18.15 3.13
CA ARG A 39 -17.34 -18.64 4.52
C ARG A 39 -17.00 -17.58 5.57
N ASN A 40 -16.02 -16.72 5.28
CA ASN A 40 -15.40 -15.87 6.30
C ASN A 40 -15.32 -14.40 5.87
N ARG A 41 -14.59 -14.10 4.79
CA ARG A 41 -14.14 -12.73 4.50
C ARG A 41 -15.26 -11.75 4.21
N HIS A 42 -16.32 -12.16 3.53
CA HIS A 42 -17.51 -11.33 3.22
C HIS A 42 -18.17 -10.73 4.47
N LYS A 43 -18.00 -11.36 5.64
CA LYS A 43 -18.58 -10.89 6.92
C LYS A 43 -17.82 -9.69 7.48
N TYR A 44 -16.56 -9.53 7.11
CA TYR A 44 -15.66 -8.53 7.68
C TYR A 44 -15.35 -7.40 6.71
N HIS A 45 -15.21 -7.70 5.41
CA HIS A 45 -14.97 -6.66 4.40
C HIS A 45 -16.31 -6.04 3.99
N ARG A 46 -16.49 -4.78 4.38
CA ARG A 46 -17.74 -4.04 4.25
C ARG A 46 -17.57 -2.83 3.37
N ARG A 47 -18.48 -2.65 2.42
CA ARG A 47 -18.48 -1.50 1.51
C ARG A 47 -18.79 -0.19 2.22
N ASP A 48 -19.76 -0.19 3.10
CA ASP A 48 -20.13 0.97 3.90
C ASP A 48 -19.01 1.48 4.81
N VAL A 49 -18.22 0.56 5.40
CA VAL A 49 -17.02 0.90 6.18
C VAL A 49 -15.95 1.53 5.30
N LEU A 50 -15.69 0.96 4.13
CA LEU A 50 -14.72 1.49 3.16
C LEU A 50 -15.12 2.89 2.68
N ASP A 51 -16.38 3.08 2.34
CA ASP A 51 -16.90 4.36 1.85
C ASP A 51 -16.85 5.43 2.95
N ALA A 52 -17.19 5.07 4.19
CA ALA A 52 -17.05 5.98 5.34
C ALA A 52 -15.58 6.37 5.61
N LEU A 53 -14.64 5.40 5.51
CA LEU A 53 -13.22 5.64 5.69
C LEU A 53 -12.66 6.59 4.62
N VAL A 54 -13.02 6.39 3.36
CA VAL A 54 -12.60 7.25 2.24
C VAL A 54 -13.20 8.65 2.38
N SER A 55 -14.47 8.76 2.77
CA SER A 55 -15.12 10.05 2.99
C SER A 55 -14.44 10.85 4.10
N ASP A 56 -14.11 10.22 5.24
CA ASP A 56 -13.37 10.87 6.32
C ASP A 56 -11.96 11.26 5.87
N MET A 57 -11.26 10.40 5.13
CA MET A 57 -9.93 10.71 4.59
C MET A 57 -9.98 11.93 3.66
N GLN A 58 -10.95 12.02 2.76
CA GLN A 58 -11.12 13.15 1.85
C GLN A 58 -11.47 14.44 2.60
N ALA A 59 -12.26 14.35 3.69
CA ALA A 59 -12.55 15.50 4.56
C ALA A 59 -11.30 16.05 5.26
N GLN A 60 -10.25 15.23 5.41
CA GLN A 60 -8.95 15.69 5.91
C GLN A 60 -8.13 16.44 4.84
N GLN A 61 -8.57 16.49 3.58
CA GLN A 61 -7.91 17.19 2.48
C GLN A 61 -6.43 16.83 2.32
N PRO A 62 -6.07 15.55 2.11
CA PRO A 62 -4.68 15.19 1.86
C PRO A 62 -4.20 15.76 0.53
N ASP A 63 -2.93 16.18 0.46
CA ASP A 63 -2.29 16.61 -0.79
C ASP A 63 -2.02 15.42 -1.72
N HIS A 64 -1.91 14.21 -1.15
CA HIS A 64 -1.73 12.98 -1.91
C HIS A 64 -2.19 11.75 -1.12
N VAL A 65 -2.62 10.70 -1.85
CA VAL A 65 -3.03 9.42 -1.27
C VAL A 65 -2.13 8.31 -1.78
N ALA A 66 -1.57 7.53 -0.87
CA ALA A 66 -0.83 6.30 -1.15
C ALA A 66 -1.71 5.07 -0.85
N VAL A 67 -1.86 4.17 -1.82
CA VAL A 67 -2.59 2.91 -1.67
C VAL A 67 -1.62 1.74 -1.85
N THR A 68 -1.38 0.97 -0.80
CA THR A 68 -0.36 -0.09 -0.82
C THR A 68 -0.91 -1.48 -1.18
N GLY A 69 -1.89 -1.53 -2.09
CA GLY A 69 -2.28 -2.75 -2.79
C GLY A 69 -3.48 -3.50 -2.21
N ASP A 70 -3.69 -4.70 -2.77
CA ASP A 70 -4.81 -5.59 -2.50
C ASP A 70 -6.17 -4.93 -2.74
N LEU A 71 -6.31 -4.30 -3.94
CA LEU A 71 -7.54 -3.67 -4.37
C LEU A 71 -8.65 -4.70 -4.59
N VAL A 72 -8.30 -5.85 -5.18
CA VAL A 72 -9.22 -6.95 -5.50
C VAL A 72 -9.04 -8.15 -4.56
N ASN A 73 -9.88 -9.17 -4.69
CA ASN A 73 -9.87 -10.34 -3.81
C ASN A 73 -9.26 -11.58 -4.46
N LEU A 74 -9.69 -11.93 -5.66
CA LEU A 74 -9.30 -13.13 -6.40
C LEU A 74 -8.70 -12.81 -7.78
N ALA A 75 -8.60 -11.53 -8.08
CA ALA A 75 -8.26 -11.02 -9.40
C ALA A 75 -9.15 -11.62 -10.51
N LEU A 76 -10.46 -11.76 -10.24
CA LEU A 76 -11.43 -12.07 -11.28
C LEU A 76 -11.56 -10.88 -12.23
N ASP A 77 -11.83 -11.14 -13.50
CA ASP A 77 -12.01 -10.08 -14.49
C ASP A 77 -13.09 -9.07 -14.08
N ALA A 78 -14.14 -9.56 -13.43
CA ALA A 78 -15.25 -8.74 -12.95
C ALA A 78 -14.90 -7.84 -11.75
N GLU A 79 -13.78 -8.06 -11.05
CA GLU A 79 -13.37 -7.23 -9.91
C GLU A 79 -12.67 -5.94 -10.35
N PHE A 80 -12.03 -5.92 -11.52
CA PHE A 80 -11.15 -4.82 -11.92
C PHE A 80 -11.89 -3.51 -12.23
N ASN A 81 -13.02 -3.56 -12.94
CA ASN A 81 -13.79 -2.35 -13.25
C ASN A 81 -14.37 -1.69 -11.99
N PRO A 82 -15.02 -2.41 -11.05
CA PRO A 82 -15.42 -1.83 -9.77
C PRO A 82 -14.26 -1.27 -8.95
N ALA A 83 -13.10 -1.93 -8.98
CA ALA A 83 -11.90 -1.44 -8.28
C ALA A 83 -11.36 -0.15 -8.93
N ARG A 84 -11.41 -0.04 -10.27
CA ARG A 84 -11.04 1.19 -10.98
C ARG A 84 -11.98 2.34 -10.62
N GLN A 85 -13.28 2.12 -10.66
CA GLN A 85 -14.29 3.12 -10.29
C GLN A 85 -14.13 3.58 -8.84
N TRP A 86 -13.87 2.65 -7.93
CA TRP A 86 -13.60 2.99 -6.53
C TRP A 86 -12.35 3.86 -6.41
N LEU A 87 -11.26 3.50 -7.09
CA LEU A 87 -10.01 4.25 -7.04
C LEU A 87 -10.16 5.66 -7.64
N GLU A 88 -10.95 5.81 -8.71
CA GLU A 88 -11.32 7.11 -9.27
C GLU A 88 -12.13 7.95 -8.27
N GLY A 89 -12.97 7.31 -7.46
CA GLY A 89 -13.68 7.93 -6.35
C GLY A 89 -12.78 8.33 -5.17
N VAL A 90 -11.63 7.66 -4.96
CA VAL A 90 -10.62 8.07 -3.99
C VAL A 90 -9.91 9.35 -4.45
N GLY A 91 -9.57 9.43 -5.73
CA GLY A 91 -8.95 10.60 -6.33
C GLY A 91 -8.40 10.35 -7.73
N GLY A 92 -8.07 11.41 -8.42
CA GLY A 92 -7.46 11.34 -9.75
C GLY A 92 -6.05 10.73 -9.73
N ALA A 93 -5.58 10.26 -10.89
CA ALA A 93 -4.27 9.65 -11.02
C ALA A 93 -3.10 10.61 -10.70
N ALA A 94 -3.32 11.92 -10.69
CA ALA A 94 -2.33 12.90 -10.24
C ALA A 94 -2.16 12.88 -8.71
N ASP A 95 -3.24 12.61 -7.98
CA ASP A 95 -3.33 12.77 -6.53
C ASP A 95 -3.29 11.44 -5.78
N VAL A 96 -3.31 10.32 -6.50
CA VAL A 96 -3.27 8.96 -5.92
C VAL A 96 -2.13 8.16 -6.54
N THR A 97 -1.36 7.48 -5.70
CA THR A 97 -0.32 6.52 -6.12
C THR A 97 -0.66 5.14 -5.58
N VAL A 98 -0.59 4.12 -6.43
CA VAL A 98 -0.91 2.74 -6.07
C VAL A 98 0.31 1.85 -6.29
N VAL A 99 0.52 0.85 -5.44
CA VAL A 99 1.39 -0.31 -5.71
C VAL A 99 0.56 -1.59 -5.57
N PRO A 100 0.81 -2.63 -6.36
CA PRO A 100 0.01 -3.85 -6.31
C PRO A 100 0.31 -4.69 -5.09
N GLY A 101 -0.72 -5.36 -4.56
CA GLY A 101 -0.61 -6.41 -3.55
C GLY A 101 -0.69 -7.83 -4.13
N ASN A 102 -0.58 -8.84 -3.28
CA ASN A 102 -0.59 -10.23 -3.71
C ASN A 102 -1.96 -10.70 -4.25
N HIS A 103 -3.06 -10.08 -3.81
CA HIS A 103 -4.39 -10.33 -4.36
C HIS A 103 -4.57 -9.71 -5.75
N ASP A 104 -3.88 -8.64 -6.07
CA ASP A 104 -3.91 -8.00 -7.39
C ASP A 104 -3.16 -8.82 -8.45
N ALA A 105 -2.16 -9.61 -8.02
CA ALA A 105 -1.41 -10.57 -8.84
C ALA A 105 -1.75 -12.03 -8.50
N TYR A 106 -2.98 -12.31 -8.13
CA TYR A 106 -3.41 -13.58 -7.52
C TYR A 106 -3.08 -14.82 -8.35
N VAL A 107 -3.16 -14.69 -9.67
CA VAL A 107 -2.77 -15.71 -10.66
C VAL A 107 -1.91 -15.09 -11.75
N ARG A 108 -1.07 -15.91 -12.40
CA ARG A 108 -0.11 -15.44 -13.43
C ARG A 108 -0.80 -14.67 -14.56
N ALA A 109 -1.98 -15.09 -14.98
CA ALA A 109 -2.73 -14.46 -16.08
C ALA A 109 -3.19 -13.02 -15.78
N THR A 110 -3.29 -12.61 -14.50
CA THR A 110 -3.82 -11.29 -14.12
C THR A 110 -2.75 -10.24 -13.81
N ARG A 111 -1.48 -10.62 -13.77
CA ARG A 111 -0.37 -9.70 -13.49
C ARG A 111 -0.34 -8.50 -14.44
N HIS A 112 -0.52 -8.73 -15.74
CA HIS A 112 -0.55 -7.66 -16.74
C HIS A 112 -1.85 -6.85 -16.68
N ARG A 113 -2.94 -7.47 -16.24
CA ARG A 113 -4.24 -6.79 -16.15
C ARG A 113 -4.25 -5.67 -15.12
N PHE A 114 -3.63 -5.87 -13.97
CA PHE A 114 -3.49 -4.82 -12.97
C PHE A 114 -2.79 -3.59 -13.57
N VAL A 115 -1.64 -3.81 -14.22
CA VAL A 115 -0.88 -2.73 -14.86
C VAL A 115 -1.69 -2.04 -15.97
N SER A 116 -2.39 -2.79 -16.82
CA SER A 116 -3.20 -2.21 -17.90
C SER A 116 -4.39 -1.41 -17.37
N MET A 117 -5.01 -1.83 -16.27
CA MET A 117 -6.18 -1.19 -15.69
C MET A 117 -5.82 0.04 -14.85
N PHE A 118 -4.75 -0.03 -14.07
CA PHE A 118 -4.39 1.01 -13.10
C PHE A 118 -3.14 1.79 -13.49
N GLY A 119 -2.62 1.63 -14.72
CA GLY A 119 -1.34 2.17 -15.18
C GLY A 119 -1.11 3.64 -14.88
N ASP A 120 -2.15 4.48 -14.98
CA ASP A 120 -2.04 5.92 -14.70
C ASP A 120 -1.69 6.21 -13.24
N TYR A 121 -2.09 5.33 -12.31
CA TYR A 121 -1.78 5.41 -10.87
C TYR A 121 -0.41 4.82 -10.50
N LEU A 122 0.25 4.13 -11.46
CA LEU A 122 1.52 3.42 -11.28
C LEU A 122 2.68 4.09 -12.02
N ARG A 123 2.44 5.20 -12.72
CA ARG A 123 3.47 5.86 -13.56
C ARG A 123 4.33 6.80 -12.74
N GLY A 124 5.64 6.77 -13.00
CA GLY A 124 6.55 7.82 -12.59
C GLY A 124 6.34 9.12 -13.38
N ASP A 125 6.85 10.22 -12.86
CA ASP A 125 6.71 11.55 -13.52
C ASP A 125 7.59 11.68 -14.76
N THR A 126 8.74 11.00 -14.81
CA THR A 126 9.73 11.08 -15.89
C THR A 126 9.51 10.07 -17.00
N ASP A 127 8.86 8.95 -16.70
CA ASP A 127 8.61 7.87 -17.65
C ASP A 127 7.11 7.67 -17.86
N ARG A 128 6.52 8.57 -18.65
CA ARG A 128 5.08 8.55 -18.93
C ARG A 128 4.63 7.36 -19.79
N ALA A 129 5.56 6.70 -20.48
CA ALA A 129 5.27 5.59 -21.37
C ALA A 129 5.35 4.22 -20.68
N ALA A 130 6.10 4.08 -19.58
CA ALA A 130 6.36 2.82 -18.90
C ALA A 130 5.65 2.75 -17.54
N THR A 131 4.93 1.66 -17.34
CA THR A 131 4.37 1.26 -16.05
C THR A 131 5.31 0.27 -15.37
N HIS A 132 6.60 0.62 -15.27
CA HIS A 132 7.60 -0.25 -14.72
C HIS A 132 7.91 0.09 -13.27
N PHE A 133 8.10 -0.92 -12.47
CA PHE A 133 8.61 -0.79 -11.11
C PHE A 133 10.14 -0.96 -11.11
N PRO A 134 10.87 -0.16 -10.31
CA PRO A 134 10.37 0.93 -9.46
C PRO A 134 10.05 2.19 -10.26
N PHE A 135 9.13 3.01 -9.76
CA PHE A 135 8.84 4.35 -10.30
C PHE A 135 8.98 5.42 -9.22
N VAL A 136 9.12 6.68 -9.63
CA VAL A 136 9.20 7.83 -8.72
C VAL A 136 8.17 8.86 -9.11
N ARG A 137 7.38 9.32 -8.12
CA ARG A 137 6.43 10.44 -8.26
C ARG A 137 6.78 11.53 -7.26
N ARG A 138 6.90 12.76 -7.75
CA ARG A 138 7.16 13.93 -6.91
C ARG A 138 5.88 14.71 -6.68
N ARG A 139 5.61 15.00 -5.43
CA ARG A 139 4.45 15.78 -5.00
C ARG A 139 4.92 16.77 -3.95
N GLY A 140 5.05 18.04 -4.35
CA GLY A 140 5.68 19.04 -3.49
C GLY A 140 7.07 18.58 -2.99
N PRO A 141 7.29 18.59 -1.66
CA PRO A 141 8.56 18.16 -1.07
C PRO A 141 8.72 16.63 -0.97
N VAL A 142 7.66 15.86 -1.27
CA VAL A 142 7.63 14.41 -1.09
C VAL A 142 7.96 13.70 -2.40
N ALA A 143 8.79 12.67 -2.31
CA ALA A 143 9.08 11.74 -3.40
C ALA A 143 8.59 10.34 -3.04
N LEU A 144 7.53 9.88 -3.72
CA LEU A 144 6.95 8.56 -3.58
C LEU A 144 7.68 7.58 -4.51
N ILE A 145 8.24 6.53 -3.94
CA ILE A 145 8.98 5.49 -4.67
C ILE A 145 8.14 4.22 -4.61
N GLY A 146 7.52 3.84 -5.72
CA GLY A 146 6.69 2.64 -5.78
C GLY A 146 7.48 1.43 -6.23
N VAL A 147 7.40 0.33 -5.48
CA VAL A 147 7.90 -0.99 -5.86
C VAL A 147 6.80 -2.04 -5.87
N SER A 148 6.92 -3.05 -6.71
CA SER A 148 5.98 -4.16 -6.75
C SER A 148 6.58 -5.41 -6.12
N SER A 149 6.03 -5.83 -4.99
CA SER A 149 6.32 -7.13 -4.38
C SER A 149 5.29 -8.20 -4.75
N ALA A 150 4.31 -7.86 -5.59
CA ALA A 150 3.21 -8.71 -5.99
C ALA A 150 3.66 -9.77 -7.01
N VAL A 151 3.61 -11.03 -6.62
CA VAL A 151 3.91 -12.18 -7.47
C VAL A 151 2.85 -13.27 -7.31
N PRO A 152 2.52 -14.00 -8.38
CA PRO A 152 1.65 -15.18 -8.26
C PRO A 152 2.32 -16.25 -7.40
N THR A 153 1.60 -16.75 -6.42
CA THR A 153 2.07 -17.78 -5.48
C THR A 153 1.18 -19.02 -5.49
N PRO A 154 1.69 -20.19 -5.07
CA PRO A 154 0.88 -21.39 -4.87
C PRO A 154 -0.28 -21.16 -3.90
N PRO A 155 -1.29 -22.05 -3.85
CA PRO A 155 -2.33 -22.03 -2.82
C PRO A 155 -1.72 -21.97 -1.41
N LEU A 156 -2.39 -21.25 -0.50
CA LEU A 156 -1.98 -21.02 0.89
C LEU A 156 -0.70 -20.20 1.08
N MET A 157 -0.08 -19.73 0.00
CA MET A 157 1.06 -18.83 0.00
C MET A 157 0.64 -17.42 -0.42
N ALA A 158 1.22 -16.43 0.24
CA ALA A 158 1.03 -15.00 -0.03
C ALA A 158 2.36 -14.25 0.14
N THR A 159 3.46 -14.87 -0.34
CA THR A 159 4.80 -14.28 -0.27
C THR A 159 4.99 -13.24 -1.35
N GLY A 160 5.81 -12.21 -1.03
CA GLY A 160 6.26 -11.20 -1.98
C GLY A 160 7.67 -11.44 -2.49
N TRP A 161 7.98 -10.82 -3.62
CA TRP A 161 9.32 -10.83 -4.22
C TRP A 161 9.52 -9.62 -5.13
N LEU A 162 10.59 -8.86 -4.94
CA LEU A 162 10.95 -7.73 -5.79
C LEU A 162 11.75 -8.16 -7.01
N GLY A 163 12.73 -9.01 -6.80
CA GLY A 163 13.64 -9.51 -7.82
C GLY A 163 14.84 -8.61 -8.11
N HIS A 164 15.90 -9.22 -8.65
CA HIS A 164 17.18 -8.55 -8.84
C HIS A 164 17.12 -7.32 -9.75
N ALA A 165 16.33 -7.38 -10.82
CA ALA A 165 16.21 -6.27 -11.77
C ALA A 165 15.58 -5.03 -11.10
N GLN A 166 14.51 -5.23 -10.32
CA GLN A 166 13.85 -4.13 -9.60
C GLN A 166 14.72 -3.59 -8.46
N LEU A 167 15.39 -4.47 -7.72
CA LEU A 167 16.35 -4.07 -6.66
C LEU A 167 17.53 -3.28 -7.22
N GLY A 168 18.11 -3.67 -8.36
CA GLY A 168 19.18 -2.93 -9.02
C GLY A 168 18.74 -1.55 -9.53
N ALA A 169 17.54 -1.44 -10.09
CA ALA A 169 16.99 -0.16 -10.48
C ALA A 169 16.69 0.73 -9.26
N LEU A 170 16.17 0.13 -8.17
CA LEU A 170 15.92 0.83 -6.91
C LEU A 170 17.22 1.35 -6.29
N ASP A 171 18.33 0.56 -6.29
CA ASP A 171 19.66 0.99 -5.83
C ASP A 171 20.09 2.27 -6.56
N THR A 172 19.98 2.28 -7.88
CA THR A 172 20.31 3.46 -8.72
C THR A 172 19.44 4.68 -8.38
N ILE A 173 18.14 4.48 -8.20
CA ILE A 173 17.20 5.54 -7.84
C ILE A 173 17.56 6.11 -6.46
N LEU A 174 17.72 5.27 -5.45
CA LEU A 174 18.00 5.69 -4.09
C LEU A 174 19.37 6.39 -3.98
N ALA A 175 20.40 5.90 -4.68
CA ALA A 175 21.72 6.54 -4.73
C ALA A 175 21.68 7.96 -5.33
N ARG A 176 20.82 8.18 -6.33
CA ARG A 176 20.58 9.52 -6.88
C ARG A 176 19.83 10.38 -5.86
N MET A 177 18.74 9.87 -5.33
CA MET A 177 17.81 10.62 -4.45
C MET A 177 18.42 10.92 -3.07
N SER A 178 19.42 10.17 -2.62
CA SER A 178 20.13 10.48 -1.35
C SER A 178 20.85 11.84 -1.38
N ARG A 179 21.07 12.41 -2.57
CA ARG A 179 21.68 13.73 -2.77
C ARG A 179 20.66 14.85 -2.97
N GLU A 180 19.38 14.51 -2.97
CA GLU A 180 18.29 15.44 -3.25
C GLU A 180 17.59 15.83 -1.94
N ASP A 181 17.14 17.07 -1.89
CA ASP A 181 16.36 17.57 -0.78
C ASP A 181 14.88 17.20 -0.94
N ALA A 182 14.52 15.97 -0.56
CA ALA A 182 13.17 15.44 -0.64
C ALA A 182 12.89 14.49 0.52
N PHE A 183 11.64 14.49 1.00
CA PHE A 183 11.13 13.48 1.91
C PHE A 183 10.76 12.23 1.10
N ARG A 184 11.57 11.18 1.19
CA ARG A 184 11.43 9.96 0.38
C ARG A 184 10.55 8.94 1.09
N VAL A 185 9.49 8.52 0.42
CA VAL A 185 8.53 7.52 0.91
C VAL A 185 8.58 6.29 0.00
N LEU A 186 8.99 5.15 0.54
CA LEU A 186 8.95 3.88 -0.18
C LEU A 186 7.59 3.22 0.03
N LEU A 187 6.91 2.89 -1.07
CA LEU A 187 5.64 2.17 -1.09
C LEU A 187 5.88 0.72 -1.51
N VAL A 188 5.51 -0.22 -0.66
CA VAL A 188 5.60 -1.65 -0.91
C VAL A 188 4.41 -2.35 -0.25
N HIS A 189 3.85 -3.40 -0.85
CA HIS A 189 2.72 -4.07 -0.22
C HIS A 189 3.12 -4.95 0.97
N HIS A 190 4.12 -5.80 0.80
CA HIS A 190 4.55 -6.71 1.86
C HIS A 190 5.42 -6.00 2.91
N PRO A 191 5.28 -6.31 4.20
CA PRO A 191 6.14 -5.78 5.25
C PRO A 191 7.60 -6.19 5.05
N LEU A 192 8.53 -5.36 5.52
CA LEU A 192 9.97 -5.63 5.44
C LEU A 192 10.42 -6.75 6.36
N HIS A 193 9.63 -7.06 7.38
CA HIS A 193 9.82 -8.17 8.30
C HIS A 193 8.48 -8.84 8.57
N SER A 194 8.48 -10.17 8.60
CA SER A 194 7.32 -10.99 8.96
C SER A 194 7.81 -12.32 9.53
N ASP A 195 7.22 -12.75 10.65
CA ASP A 195 7.50 -14.03 11.26
C ASP A 195 6.88 -15.21 10.49
N GLY A 196 5.95 -14.92 9.61
CA GLY A 196 5.20 -15.91 8.83
C GLY A 196 5.89 -16.29 7.53
N HIS A 197 6.45 -17.50 7.42
CA HIS A 197 7.09 -17.98 6.18
C HIS A 197 6.21 -17.88 4.92
N ALA A 198 4.90 -18.09 5.07
CA ALA A 198 3.96 -18.06 3.96
C ALA A 198 3.54 -16.66 3.48
N LYS A 199 3.93 -15.60 4.20
CA LYS A 199 3.48 -14.21 3.94
C LYS A 199 4.61 -13.20 3.80
N ARG A 200 5.85 -13.61 3.99
CA ARG A 200 7.00 -12.70 4.01
C ARG A 200 7.37 -12.16 2.62
N LEU A 201 8.03 -11.02 2.60
CA LEU A 201 8.83 -10.58 1.47
C LEU A 201 10.12 -11.42 1.41
N THR A 202 10.28 -12.23 0.36
CA THR A 202 11.34 -13.27 0.33
C THR A 202 12.75 -12.70 0.16
N ASP A 203 12.86 -11.54 -0.47
CA ASP A 203 14.11 -10.80 -0.69
C ASP A 203 14.21 -9.51 0.16
N SER A 204 13.55 -9.50 1.32
CA SER A 204 13.57 -8.37 2.25
C SER A 204 14.98 -8.00 2.71
N HIS A 205 15.88 -8.96 2.86
CA HIS A 205 17.28 -8.70 3.22
C HIS A 205 18.01 -7.79 2.23
N GLN A 206 17.79 -8.01 0.93
CA GLN A 206 18.37 -7.19 -0.12
C GLN A 206 17.78 -5.77 -0.08
N LEU A 207 16.47 -5.64 0.09
CA LEU A 207 15.82 -4.35 0.25
C LEU A 207 16.33 -3.60 1.49
N LEU A 208 16.43 -4.27 2.64
CA LEU A 208 16.97 -3.69 3.88
C LEU A 208 18.43 -3.23 3.73
N ALA A 209 19.24 -3.97 2.97
CA ALA A 209 20.61 -3.56 2.66
C ALA A 209 20.69 -2.27 1.84
N LEU A 210 19.77 -2.08 0.87
CA LEU A 210 19.65 -0.83 0.11
C LEU A 210 19.18 0.33 1.00
N LEU A 211 18.20 0.11 1.85
CA LEU A 211 17.70 1.12 2.79
C LEU A 211 18.76 1.53 3.80
N LYS A 212 19.54 0.57 4.29
CA LYS A 212 20.68 0.86 5.20
C LYS A 212 21.76 1.70 4.52
N ARG A 213 21.98 1.51 3.21
CA ARG A 213 23.01 2.24 2.44
C ARG A 213 22.57 3.65 2.07
N HIS A 214 21.34 3.82 1.57
CA HIS A 214 20.89 5.06 0.94
C HIS A 214 19.85 5.83 1.77
N GLY A 215 19.11 5.14 2.62
CA GLY A 215 18.02 5.69 3.41
C GLY A 215 16.77 6.06 2.60
N VAL A 216 15.67 6.10 3.31
CA VAL A 216 14.42 6.82 2.99
C VAL A 216 13.87 7.37 4.30
N GLU A 217 12.96 8.32 4.23
CA GLU A 217 12.37 8.91 5.43
C GLU A 217 11.24 8.07 6.01
N LEU A 218 10.55 7.30 5.14
CA LEU A 218 9.37 6.52 5.53
C LEU A 218 9.17 5.33 4.59
N VAL A 219 8.73 4.19 5.13
CA VAL A 219 8.24 3.05 4.36
C VAL A 219 6.77 2.81 4.71
N LEU A 220 5.91 2.65 3.71
CA LEU A 220 4.49 2.37 3.88
C LEU A 220 4.15 1.00 3.28
N HIS A 221 3.41 0.19 4.05
CA HIS A 221 3.02 -1.15 3.62
C HIS A 221 1.62 -1.56 4.13
N GLY A 222 1.09 -2.65 3.59
CA GLY A 222 -0.17 -3.27 3.99
C GLY A 222 0.01 -4.74 4.40
N HIS A 223 -0.76 -5.63 3.75
CA HIS A 223 -0.67 -7.08 3.78
C HIS A 223 -1.09 -7.77 5.08
N ASP A 224 -0.58 -7.37 6.24
CA ASP A 224 -0.87 -8.03 7.52
C ASP A 224 -2.17 -7.58 8.15
N HIS A 225 -2.81 -6.53 7.62
CA HIS A 225 -4.06 -5.94 8.09
C HIS A 225 -4.03 -5.51 9.57
N ILE A 226 -2.87 -5.04 10.05
CA ILE A 226 -2.69 -4.57 11.42
C ILE A 226 -2.00 -3.20 11.45
N HIS A 227 -2.18 -2.47 12.54
CA HIS A 227 -1.29 -1.36 12.83
C HIS A 227 0.09 -1.89 13.20
N SER A 228 1.10 -1.47 12.48
CA SER A 228 2.49 -1.80 12.82
C SER A 228 3.40 -0.60 12.65
N THR A 229 4.40 -0.51 13.50
CA THR A 229 5.51 0.44 13.38
C THR A 229 6.78 -0.32 13.70
N MET A 230 7.63 -0.48 12.71
CA MET A 230 8.93 -1.14 12.84
C MET A 230 10.02 -0.15 12.44
N TRP A 231 11.19 -0.24 13.09
CA TRP A 231 12.29 0.66 12.85
C TRP A 231 13.49 -0.12 12.30
N PHE A 232 13.95 0.27 11.14
CA PHE A 232 15.10 -0.35 10.48
C PHE A 232 16.30 0.60 10.44
N ASP A 233 17.50 0.06 10.25
CA ASP A 233 18.71 0.86 10.12
C ASP A 233 18.71 1.61 8.79
N GLY A 234 18.96 2.89 8.84
CA GLY A 234 19.32 3.74 7.71
C GLY A 234 20.76 4.24 7.86
N PRO A 235 21.26 5.06 6.91
CA PRO A 235 22.65 5.55 6.95
C PRO A 235 22.91 6.49 8.12
N GLU A 236 21.98 7.35 8.49
CA GLU A 236 22.14 8.37 9.54
C GLU A 236 21.14 8.19 10.68
N ARG A 237 19.98 7.63 10.41
CA ARG A 237 18.86 7.48 11.35
C ARG A 237 18.07 6.20 11.09
N LYS A 238 17.28 5.80 12.07
CA LYS A 238 16.31 4.71 11.89
C LYS A 238 15.22 5.14 10.89
N ILE A 239 14.77 4.19 10.10
CA ILE A 239 13.72 4.33 9.10
C ILE A 239 12.45 3.70 9.64
N PRO A 240 11.35 4.45 9.82
CA PRO A 240 10.07 3.88 10.20
C PRO A 240 9.43 3.16 9.01
N ALA A 241 8.96 1.93 9.23
CA ALA A 241 8.09 1.18 8.34
C ALA A 241 6.72 1.03 9.00
N ILE A 242 5.70 1.57 8.35
CA ILE A 242 4.36 1.72 8.91
C ILE A 242 3.39 0.86 8.14
N GLY A 243 2.76 -0.08 8.85
CA GLY A 243 1.65 -0.87 8.35
C GLY A 243 0.30 -0.28 8.76
N VAL A 244 -0.72 -0.58 7.95
CA VAL A 244 -2.09 -0.11 8.15
C VAL A 244 -3.07 -1.28 8.08
N PRO A 245 -4.18 -1.27 8.86
CA PRO A 245 -5.24 -2.25 8.73
C PRO A 245 -5.91 -2.22 7.36
N SER A 246 -6.63 -3.27 7.03
CA SER A 246 -7.47 -3.29 5.83
C SER A 246 -8.51 -2.17 5.89
N ALA A 247 -8.60 -1.37 4.81
CA ALA A 247 -9.48 -0.20 4.73
C ALA A 247 -10.99 -0.54 4.74
N SER A 248 -11.37 -1.81 4.55
CA SER A 248 -12.77 -2.25 4.51
C SER A 248 -13.19 -3.14 5.69
N ALA A 249 -12.26 -3.46 6.62
CA ALA A 249 -12.50 -4.51 7.58
C ALA A 249 -13.21 -4.03 8.86
N LEU A 250 -14.16 -4.82 9.35
CA LEU A 250 -14.61 -4.75 10.73
C LEU A 250 -13.59 -5.41 11.66
N ALA A 251 -13.54 -4.97 12.92
CA ALA A 251 -12.70 -5.59 13.93
C ALA A 251 -13.06 -7.06 14.15
N ARG A 252 -12.04 -7.89 14.34
CA ARG A 252 -12.19 -9.29 14.73
C ARG A 252 -11.00 -9.71 15.59
N LYS A 253 -11.11 -10.87 16.27
CA LYS A 253 -10.25 -11.35 17.35
C LYS A 253 -8.78 -10.89 17.37
N HIS A 254 -8.08 -10.90 16.23
CA HIS A 254 -6.65 -10.53 16.11
C HIS A 254 -6.39 -9.43 15.08
N TYR A 255 -7.45 -8.85 14.51
CA TYR A 255 -7.34 -7.83 13.47
C TYR A 255 -8.15 -6.61 13.88
N PRO A 256 -7.56 -5.42 13.83
CA PRO A 256 -8.26 -4.17 14.11
C PRO A 256 -9.30 -3.87 13.03
N ALA A 257 -10.19 -2.94 13.34
CA ALA A 257 -11.10 -2.36 12.37
C ALA A 257 -10.35 -1.52 11.34
N ALA A 258 -11.04 -1.17 10.27
CA ALA A 258 -10.56 -0.32 9.20
C ALA A 258 -9.96 0.99 9.72
N ALA A 259 -8.79 1.34 9.18
CA ALA A 259 -8.09 2.56 9.51
C ALA A 259 -7.23 3.04 8.33
N TYR A 260 -6.83 4.30 8.37
CA TYR A 260 -5.82 4.89 7.49
C TYR A 260 -4.84 5.74 8.31
N ASN A 261 -3.68 5.99 7.73
CA ASN A 261 -2.69 6.91 8.29
C ASN A 261 -2.75 8.25 7.55
N LEU A 262 -2.61 9.35 8.28
CA LEU A 262 -2.41 10.69 7.75
C LEU A 262 -1.06 11.19 8.26
N PHE A 263 -0.13 11.48 7.36
CA PHE A 263 1.18 12.03 7.70
C PHE A 263 1.20 13.52 7.40
N SER A 264 1.63 14.32 8.38
CA SER A 264 1.98 15.72 8.22
C SER A 264 3.49 15.82 8.07
N ILE A 265 3.96 16.29 6.93
CA ILE A 265 5.38 16.31 6.55
C ILE A 265 5.78 17.75 6.30
N GLU A 266 6.76 18.27 7.05
CA GLU A 266 7.23 19.63 6.92
C GLU A 266 8.75 19.74 7.10
N ARG A 267 9.34 20.82 6.58
CA ARG A 267 10.74 21.14 6.87
C ARG A 267 10.89 21.61 8.30
N ASP A 268 11.89 21.05 8.98
CA ASP A 268 12.28 21.46 10.33
C ASP A 268 13.81 21.69 10.37
N GLY A 269 14.21 22.94 10.20
CA GLY A 269 15.63 23.28 10.05
C GLY A 269 16.25 22.61 8.84
N ASN A 270 17.35 21.85 9.05
CA ASN A 270 18.03 21.07 8.01
C ASN A 270 17.42 19.67 7.81
N GLY A 271 16.35 19.33 8.54
CA GLY A 271 15.73 18.01 8.51
C GLY A 271 14.26 18.03 8.13
N TRP A 272 13.60 16.93 8.43
CA TRP A 272 12.19 16.72 8.22
C TRP A 272 11.50 16.40 9.53
N ARG A 273 10.34 17.01 9.76
CA ARG A 273 9.38 16.63 10.78
C ARG A 273 8.26 15.83 10.13
N CYS A 274 7.98 14.66 10.67
CA CYS A 274 6.91 13.80 10.23
C CYS A 274 6.06 13.37 11.42
N GLU A 275 4.78 13.75 11.39
CA GLU A 275 3.79 13.33 12.38
C GLU A 275 2.76 12.41 11.73
N GLN A 276 2.48 11.28 12.35
CA GLN A 276 1.47 10.32 11.96
C GLN A 276 0.22 10.50 12.81
N THR A 277 -0.92 10.71 12.18
CA THR A 277 -2.25 10.57 12.78
C THR A 277 -2.91 9.33 12.23
N VAL A 278 -3.30 8.39 13.08
CA VAL A 278 -4.07 7.21 12.73
C VAL A 278 -5.54 7.54 12.90
N ARG A 279 -6.32 7.38 11.85
CA ARG A 279 -7.78 7.53 11.88
C ARG A 279 -8.45 6.23 11.46
N GLY A 280 -9.54 5.86 12.12
CA GLY A 280 -10.19 4.59 11.82
C GLY A 280 -11.52 4.42 12.54
N LEU A 281 -12.17 3.30 12.26
CA LEU A 281 -13.47 2.96 12.84
C LEU A 281 -13.34 2.78 14.36
N GLY A 282 -14.06 3.60 15.11
CA GLY A 282 -14.11 3.53 16.57
C GLY A 282 -15.15 2.52 17.09
N ASP A 283 -15.18 2.30 18.40
CA ASP A 283 -16.09 1.36 19.06
C ASP A 283 -17.57 1.80 18.99
N ARG A 284 -17.83 3.10 18.76
CA ARG A 284 -19.16 3.69 18.60
C ARG A 284 -19.14 4.58 17.39
N ASP A 285 -19.88 4.20 16.38
CA ASP A 285 -20.23 4.92 15.15
C ASP A 285 -19.27 6.00 14.64
N GLY A 286 -18.62 5.69 13.50
CA GLY A 286 -17.87 6.64 12.70
C GLY A 286 -16.36 6.51 12.78
N ILE A 287 -15.72 7.22 11.84
CA ILE A 287 -14.27 7.30 11.75
C ILE A 287 -13.78 8.43 12.66
N ARG A 288 -12.79 8.14 13.48
CA ARG A 288 -12.20 9.09 14.43
C ARG A 288 -10.69 8.97 14.48
N GLU A 289 -10.04 9.94 15.07
CA GLU A 289 -8.65 9.85 15.46
C GLU A 289 -8.48 8.78 16.55
N LEU A 290 -7.55 7.85 16.33
CA LEU A 290 -7.22 6.76 17.24
C LEU A 290 -5.88 7.00 17.94
N LYS A 291 -4.92 7.63 17.24
CA LYS A 291 -3.56 7.83 17.75
C LYS A 291 -2.85 8.92 16.95
N GLN A 292 -1.99 9.68 17.62
CA GLN A 292 -1.04 10.60 17.01
C GLN A 292 0.37 10.30 17.52
N VAL A 293 1.37 10.31 16.63
CA VAL A 293 2.77 9.98 16.95
C VAL A 293 3.71 10.82 16.09
N ARG A 294 4.74 11.37 16.68
CA ARG A 294 5.87 11.96 15.97
C ARG A 294 6.85 10.85 15.54
N LEU A 295 7.23 10.83 14.27
CA LEU A 295 8.16 9.85 13.69
C LEU A 295 9.57 10.42 13.49
N SER A 296 9.68 11.74 13.25
CA SER A 296 10.97 12.45 13.13
C SER A 296 10.83 13.91 13.55
#